data_895f9d183050a20ad6530843597c6fae
#
_entry.id   895f9d183050a20ad6530843597c6fae
#
_cell.length_a   1.000
_cell.length_b   1.000
_cell.length_c   1.000
_cell.angle_alpha   90.00
_cell.angle_beta   90.00
_cell.angle_gamma   90.00
#
_symmetry.space_group_name_H-M   'P 1'
#
loop_
_entity.id
_entity.type
_entity.pdbx_description
1 polymer ?
#
loop_
_entity_poly.entity_id
_entity_poly.type
_entity_poly.pdbx_seq_one_letter_code
_entity_poly.pdbx_strand_id
1 'polypeptide(L)'
;KRVWKQITLIEHCKTFIQKLVEDGHRVVFVTATDSSNVAKKLNWLSRNFPFIDIKKNLIVIHTKQLLSSLDVLVDDYENNLIDGNYAKILLSYPWNSGISDDRYGIIRCNNWIEIYNEICKIAESNISEEDDLK
;
A
#
# COMPACT_ATOMS: atom_id res chain seq x y z
N LYS A 1 3.30 -4.72 25.39
CA LYS A 1 4.44 -4.37 24.51
C LYS A 1 4.08 -4.42 23.02
N ARG A 2 3.33 -5.43 22.58
CA ARG A 2 2.85 -5.52 21.19
C ARG A 2 1.92 -4.38 20.82
N VAL A 3 1.04 -3.96 21.75
CA VAL A 3 0.09 -2.89 21.54
C VAL A 3 0.79 -1.57 21.24
N TRP A 4 1.86 -1.25 21.99
CA TRP A 4 2.63 -0.01 21.77
C TRP A 4 3.34 0.01 20.43
N LYS A 5 3.93 -1.12 19.99
CA LYS A 5 4.57 -1.22 18.68
C LYS A 5 3.56 -1.07 17.54
N GLN A 6 2.37 -1.65 17.68
CA GLN A 6 1.30 -1.52 16.69
C GLN A 6 0.80 -0.07 16.57
N ILE A 7 0.62 0.61 17.69
CA ILE A 7 0.22 2.02 17.71
C ILE A 7 1.26 2.89 17.01
N THR A 8 2.55 2.68 17.30
CA THR A 8 3.64 3.42 16.66
C THR A 8 3.68 3.20 15.15
N LEU A 9 3.50 1.96 14.69
CA LEU A 9 3.44 1.62 13.27
C LEU A 9 2.24 2.27 12.59
N ILE A 10 1.06 2.28 13.24
CA ILE A 10 -0.15 2.93 12.74
C ILE A 10 0.07 4.43 12.58
N GLU A 11 0.69 5.09 13.58
CA GLU A 11 0.95 6.53 13.51
C GLU A 11 1.92 6.89 12.38
N HIS A 12 2.99 6.14 12.18
CA HIS A 12 3.89 6.33 11.04
C HIS A 12 3.17 6.13 9.71
N CYS A 13 2.42 5.05 9.60
CA CYS A 13 1.60 4.75 8.43
C CYS A 13 0.63 5.89 8.12
N LYS A 14 -0.10 6.34 9.12
CA LYS A 14 -1.08 7.43 9.02
C LYS A 14 -0.45 8.72 8.51
N THR A 15 0.70 9.12 9.06
CA THR A 15 1.41 10.34 8.67
C THR A 15 1.76 10.31 7.18
N PHE A 16 2.35 9.23 6.69
CA PHE A 16 2.78 9.13 5.30
C PHE A 16 1.62 8.91 4.33
N ILE A 17 0.59 8.19 4.74
CA ILE A 17 -0.63 8.06 3.93
C ILE A 17 -1.32 9.42 3.78
N GLN A 18 -1.38 10.20 4.85
CA GLN A 18 -1.92 11.56 4.78
C GLN A 18 -1.11 12.44 3.81
N LYS A 19 0.21 12.33 3.84
CA LYS A 19 1.09 13.02 2.87
C LYS A 19 0.79 12.63 1.44
N LEU A 20 0.61 11.35 1.17
CA LEU A 20 0.26 10.87 -0.17
C LEU A 20 -1.07 11.47 -0.65
N VAL A 21 -2.07 11.52 0.22
CA VAL A 21 -3.36 12.14 -0.10
C VAL A 21 -3.20 13.63 -0.38
N GLU A 22 -2.43 14.34 0.45
CA GLU A 22 -2.14 15.78 0.26
C GLU A 22 -1.39 16.04 -1.04
N ASP A 23 -0.52 15.12 -1.47
CA ASP A 23 0.21 15.20 -2.73
C ASP A 23 -0.67 14.90 -3.97
N GLY A 24 -1.94 14.57 -3.77
CA GLY A 24 -2.90 14.32 -4.84
C GLY A 24 -3.06 12.87 -5.25
N HIS A 25 -2.45 11.92 -4.55
CA HIS A 25 -2.62 10.50 -4.83
C HIS A 25 -3.95 9.99 -4.28
N ARG A 26 -4.60 9.11 -5.02
CA ARG A 26 -5.76 8.38 -4.51
C ARG A 26 -5.26 7.15 -3.77
N VAL A 27 -5.51 7.11 -2.47
CA VAL A 27 -5.16 5.96 -1.63
C VAL A 27 -6.37 5.08 -1.43
N VAL A 28 -6.24 3.80 -1.76
CA VAL A 28 -7.27 2.79 -1.53
C VAL A 28 -6.70 1.70 -0.62
N PHE A 29 -7.53 1.19 0.27
CA PHE A 29 -7.18 0.05 1.11
C PHE A 29 -7.68 -1.23 0.45
N VAL A 30 -6.81 -2.23 0.37
CA VAL A 30 -7.13 -3.54 -0.23
C VAL A 30 -6.96 -4.60 0.84
N THR A 31 -8.01 -5.37 1.07
CA THR A 31 -8.01 -6.41 2.11
C THR A 31 -8.64 -7.70 1.60
N ALA A 32 -8.14 -8.82 2.11
CA ALA A 32 -8.69 -10.16 1.85
C ALA A 32 -9.52 -10.67 3.04
N THR A 33 -10.05 -9.77 3.87
CA THR A 33 -10.82 -10.14 5.05
C THR A 33 -12.13 -10.86 4.70
N ASP A 34 -12.62 -11.72 5.60
CA ASP A 34 -13.90 -12.38 5.46
C ASP A 34 -15.06 -11.38 5.51
N SER A 35 -16.17 -11.71 4.83
CA SER A 35 -17.35 -10.83 4.79
C SER A 35 -17.89 -10.47 6.17
N SER A 36 -17.77 -11.37 7.15
CA SER A 36 -18.16 -11.12 8.54
C SER A 36 -17.33 -10.03 9.23
N ASN A 37 -16.13 -9.74 8.74
CA ASN A 37 -15.21 -8.76 9.33
C ASN A 37 -15.14 -7.43 8.56
N VAL A 38 -15.84 -7.31 7.44
CA VAL A 38 -15.79 -6.10 6.60
C VAL A 38 -16.25 -4.86 7.35
N ALA A 39 -17.34 -4.94 8.09
CA ALA A 39 -17.87 -3.79 8.86
C ALA A 39 -16.88 -3.34 9.94
N LYS A 40 -16.25 -4.27 10.63
CA LYS A 40 -15.23 -3.97 11.65
C LYS A 40 -14.01 -3.29 11.02
N LYS A 41 -13.55 -3.79 9.88
CA LYS A 41 -12.44 -3.24 9.13
C LYS A 41 -12.74 -1.83 8.64
N LEU A 42 -13.93 -1.64 8.09
CA LEU A 42 -14.41 -0.34 7.62
C LEU A 42 -14.43 0.69 8.76
N ASN A 43 -14.96 0.32 9.92
CA ASN A 43 -15.03 1.20 11.08
C ASN A 43 -13.63 1.53 11.62
N TRP A 44 -12.75 0.55 11.70
CA TRP A 44 -11.38 0.74 12.16
C TRP A 44 -10.60 1.69 11.24
N LEU A 45 -10.69 1.48 9.93
CA LEU A 45 -10.03 2.34 8.94
C LEU A 45 -10.59 3.75 8.97
N SER A 46 -11.91 3.90 9.10
CA SER A 46 -12.57 5.22 9.16
C SER A 46 -12.12 6.03 10.38
N ARG A 47 -11.90 5.38 11.51
CA ARG A 47 -11.41 6.05 12.72
C ARG A 47 -9.94 6.42 12.63
N ASN A 48 -9.13 5.59 12.01
CA ASN A 48 -7.67 5.79 11.94
C ASN A 48 -7.25 6.67 10.77
N PHE A 49 -8.04 6.74 9.69
CA PHE A 49 -7.75 7.53 8.49
C PHE A 49 -8.94 8.45 8.16
N PRO A 50 -9.25 9.43 9.04
CA PRO A 50 -10.44 10.26 8.84
C PRO A 50 -10.37 11.19 7.62
N PHE A 51 -9.20 11.38 7.04
CA PHE A 51 -8.97 12.17 5.85
C PHE A 51 -9.24 11.40 4.54
N ILE A 52 -9.65 10.12 4.63
CA ILE A 52 -10.02 9.28 3.47
C ILE A 52 -11.48 8.85 3.62
N ASP A 53 -12.24 8.98 2.53
CA ASP A 53 -13.58 8.38 2.48
C ASP A 53 -13.44 6.87 2.29
N ILE A 54 -13.42 6.14 3.39
CA ILE A 54 -13.12 4.71 3.39
C ILE A 54 -14.17 3.91 2.62
N LYS A 55 -15.44 4.30 2.68
CA LYS A 55 -16.52 3.60 1.95
C LYS A 55 -16.27 3.55 0.45
N LYS A 56 -15.65 4.60 -0.11
CA LYS A 56 -15.31 4.71 -1.54
C LYS A 56 -13.93 4.17 -1.86
N ASN A 57 -13.10 3.88 -0.86
CA ASN A 57 -11.69 3.57 -1.04
C ASN A 57 -11.28 2.28 -0.30
N LEU A 58 -12.21 1.34 -0.15
CA LEU A 58 -11.92 0.01 0.40
C LEU A 58 -12.32 -1.05 -0.62
N ILE A 59 -11.37 -1.91 -0.96
CA ILE A 59 -11.56 -3.04 -1.87
C ILE A 59 -11.36 -4.32 -1.07
N VAL A 60 -12.34 -5.22 -1.14
CA VAL A 60 -12.25 -6.55 -0.52
C VAL A 60 -12.06 -7.56 -1.63
N ILE A 61 -10.91 -8.22 -1.68
CA ILE A 61 -10.56 -9.17 -2.72
C ILE A 61 -9.49 -10.14 -2.21
N HIS A 62 -9.62 -11.43 -2.54
CA HIS A 62 -8.64 -12.45 -2.13
C HIS A 62 -7.46 -12.55 -3.10
N THR A 63 -7.68 -12.36 -4.38
CA THR A 63 -6.64 -12.44 -5.41
C THR A 63 -6.29 -11.03 -5.87
N LYS A 64 -5.31 -10.40 -5.22
CA LYS A 64 -4.94 -9.00 -5.50
C LYS A 64 -4.40 -8.80 -6.92
N GLN A 65 -3.90 -9.85 -7.57
CA GLN A 65 -3.45 -9.81 -8.96
C GLN A 65 -4.56 -9.43 -9.96
N LEU A 66 -5.83 -9.58 -9.57
CA LEU A 66 -6.98 -9.16 -10.39
C LEU A 66 -7.15 -7.64 -10.46
N LEU A 67 -6.47 -6.89 -9.59
CA LEU A 67 -6.52 -5.43 -9.60
C LEU A 67 -5.71 -4.89 -10.76
N SER A 68 -6.36 -4.24 -11.71
CA SER A 68 -5.72 -3.69 -12.91
C SER A 68 -5.59 -2.17 -12.90
N SER A 69 -6.29 -1.50 -12.00
CA SER A 69 -6.33 -0.04 -11.94
C SER A 69 -5.35 0.57 -10.93
N LEU A 70 -4.61 -0.25 -10.20
CA LEU A 70 -3.60 0.23 -9.26
C LEU A 70 -2.30 0.55 -9.97
N ASP A 71 -1.71 1.68 -9.66
CA ASP A 71 -0.35 2.01 -10.10
C ASP A 71 0.69 1.36 -9.21
N VAL A 72 0.44 1.32 -7.90
CA VAL A 72 1.35 0.77 -6.88
C VAL A 72 0.55 -0.04 -5.86
N LEU A 73 1.03 -1.21 -5.49
CA LEU A 73 0.55 -1.96 -4.33
C LEU A 73 1.66 -2.06 -3.29
N VAL A 74 1.35 -1.64 -2.07
CA VAL A 74 2.21 -1.81 -0.89
C VAL A 74 1.64 -2.96 -0.05
N ASP A 75 2.42 -3.98 0.20
CA ASP A 75 1.99 -5.16 0.95
C ASP A 75 3.15 -5.71 1.77
N ASP A 76 2.84 -6.50 2.78
CA ASP A 76 3.82 -7.24 3.58
C ASP A 76 3.88 -8.73 3.22
N TYR A 77 3.05 -9.15 2.27
CA TYR A 77 2.95 -10.54 1.82
C TYR A 77 3.28 -10.62 0.33
N GLU A 78 4.41 -11.26 0.02
CA GLU A 78 4.97 -11.33 -1.34
C GLU A 78 4.03 -11.97 -2.36
N ASN A 79 3.22 -12.95 -1.96
CA ASN A 79 2.28 -13.61 -2.87
C ASN A 79 1.23 -12.67 -3.44
N ASN A 80 0.94 -11.55 -2.77
CA ASN A 80 0.04 -10.53 -3.27
C ASN A 80 0.69 -9.64 -4.33
N LEU A 81 2.02 -9.64 -4.41
CA LEU A 81 2.80 -8.80 -5.31
C LEU A 81 3.24 -9.53 -6.57
N ILE A 82 3.54 -10.83 -6.46
CA ILE A 82 4.01 -11.65 -7.58
C ILE A 82 2.95 -11.69 -8.67
N ASP A 83 3.36 -11.48 -9.94
CA ASP A 83 2.51 -11.51 -11.13
C ASP A 83 1.40 -10.45 -11.19
N GLY A 84 1.40 -9.47 -10.31
CA GLY A 84 0.46 -8.36 -10.38
C GLY A 84 0.89 -7.30 -11.41
N ASN A 85 -0.09 -6.55 -11.91
CA ASN A 85 0.08 -5.53 -12.94
C ASN A 85 0.26 -4.12 -12.36
N TYR A 86 1.02 -4.00 -11.29
CA TYR A 86 1.29 -2.75 -10.56
C TYR A 86 2.75 -2.73 -10.12
N ALA A 87 3.26 -1.55 -9.79
CA ALA A 87 4.55 -1.44 -9.13
C ALA A 87 4.45 -2.07 -7.74
N LYS A 88 5.46 -2.81 -7.32
CA LYS A 88 5.40 -3.70 -6.17
C LYS A 88 6.34 -3.21 -5.08
N ILE A 89 5.77 -2.83 -3.93
CA ILE A 89 6.52 -2.42 -2.75
C ILE A 89 6.23 -3.41 -1.63
N LEU A 90 7.28 -4.07 -1.13
CA LEU A 90 7.20 -4.99 -0.02
C LEU A 90 7.73 -4.32 1.25
N LEU A 91 6.86 -4.17 2.24
CA LEU A 91 7.29 -3.70 3.56
C LEU A 91 7.95 -4.85 4.32
N SER A 92 9.21 -4.64 4.72
CA SER A 92 10.01 -5.69 5.37
C SER A 92 9.52 -6.03 6.76
N TYR A 93 9.32 -7.32 6.98
CA TYR A 93 9.02 -7.95 8.27
C TYR A 93 9.84 -9.23 8.41
N PRO A 94 9.99 -9.80 9.63
CA PRO A 94 10.74 -11.03 9.81
C PRO A 94 10.26 -12.20 8.95
N TRP A 95 8.94 -12.29 8.71
CA TRP A 95 8.36 -13.41 7.94
C TRP A 95 8.61 -13.33 6.43
N ASN A 96 9.03 -12.17 5.90
CA ASN A 96 9.31 -12.02 4.47
C ASN A 96 10.79 -11.75 4.17
N SER A 97 11.68 -11.90 5.14
CA SER A 97 13.10 -11.55 5.01
C SER A 97 13.87 -12.41 4.02
N GLY A 98 13.40 -13.63 3.73
CA GLY A 98 14.07 -14.56 2.82
C GLY A 98 13.66 -14.44 1.34
N ILE A 99 12.87 -13.44 0.98
CA ILE A 99 12.34 -13.29 -0.39
C ILE A 99 13.37 -12.61 -1.28
N SER A 100 13.61 -13.19 -2.47
CA SER A 100 14.44 -12.58 -3.51
C SER A 100 13.63 -11.57 -4.31
N ASP A 101 13.88 -10.30 -4.07
CA ASP A 101 13.12 -9.19 -4.63
C ASP A 101 13.39 -9.01 -6.13
N ASP A 102 14.64 -9.21 -6.57
CA ASP A 102 15.08 -8.98 -7.96
C ASP A 102 14.34 -9.85 -8.96
N ARG A 103 14.00 -11.08 -8.56
CA ARG A 103 13.35 -12.05 -9.44
C ARG A 103 11.94 -11.60 -9.88
N TYR A 104 11.25 -10.84 -9.04
CA TYR A 104 9.84 -10.47 -9.26
C TYR A 104 9.65 -8.97 -9.47
N GLY A 105 10.71 -8.19 -9.53
CA GLY A 105 10.63 -6.74 -9.66
C GLY A 105 10.06 -6.05 -8.42
N ILE A 106 10.25 -6.66 -7.25
CA ILE A 106 9.75 -6.14 -5.99
C ILE A 106 10.74 -5.15 -5.40
N ILE A 107 10.26 -3.99 -4.98
CA ILE A 107 11.04 -2.98 -4.27
C ILE A 107 10.80 -3.21 -2.78
N ARG A 108 11.85 -3.56 -2.06
CA ARG A 108 11.80 -3.76 -0.61
C ARG A 108 12.00 -2.43 0.12
N CYS A 109 11.10 -2.12 1.03
CA CYS A 109 11.20 -0.96 1.92
C CYS A 109 11.15 -1.41 3.38
N ASN A 110 11.95 -0.77 4.22
CA ASN A 110 12.05 -1.13 5.64
C ASN A 110 11.11 -0.29 6.52
N ASN A 111 10.61 0.82 6.01
CA ASN A 111 9.76 1.74 6.76
C ASN A 111 8.92 2.60 5.80
N TRP A 112 8.00 3.38 6.36
CA TRP A 112 7.09 4.23 5.59
C TRP A 112 7.78 5.43 4.93
N ILE A 113 8.92 5.89 5.44
CA ILE A 113 9.72 6.94 4.79
C ILE A 113 10.24 6.42 3.44
N GLU A 114 10.79 5.22 3.41
CA GLU A 114 11.26 4.58 2.18
C GLU A 114 10.11 4.34 1.20
N ILE A 115 8.96 3.87 1.69
CA ILE A 115 7.76 3.65 0.88
C ILE A 115 7.33 4.95 0.21
N TYR A 116 7.22 6.03 0.99
CA TYR A 116 6.84 7.34 0.48
C TYR A 116 7.78 7.81 -0.62
N ASN A 117 9.09 7.70 -0.39
CA ASN A 117 10.11 8.12 -1.36
C ASN A 117 10.03 7.30 -2.66
N GLU A 118 9.79 6.00 -2.58
CA GLU A 118 9.65 5.15 -3.75
C GLU A 118 8.38 5.50 -4.55
N ILE A 119 7.28 5.78 -3.88
CA ILE A 119 6.04 6.21 -4.55
C ILE A 119 6.27 7.54 -5.27
N CYS A 120 6.98 8.48 -4.66
CA CYS A 120 7.34 9.76 -5.31
C CYS A 120 8.17 9.55 -6.58
N LYS A 121 9.14 8.64 -6.55
CA LYS A 121 9.96 8.29 -7.73
C LYS A 121 9.11 7.70 -8.85
N ILE A 122 8.20 6.80 -8.52
CA ILE A 122 7.29 6.17 -9.49
C ILE A 122 6.39 7.23 -10.12
N ALA A 123 5.84 8.13 -9.33
CA ALA A 123 4.99 9.21 -9.82
C ALA A 123 5.74 10.15 -10.76
N GLU A 124 6.97 10.52 -10.44
CA GLU A 124 7.83 11.35 -11.29
C GLU A 124 8.13 10.66 -12.63
N SER A 125 8.46 9.38 -12.61
CA SER A 125 8.71 8.60 -13.83
C SER A 125 7.49 8.56 -14.74
N ASN A 126 6.29 8.37 -14.18
CA ASN A 126 5.05 8.34 -14.94
C ASN A 126 4.74 9.70 -15.58
N ILE A 127 4.99 10.80 -14.89
CA ILE A 127 4.83 12.16 -15.43
C ILE A 127 5.81 12.38 -16.60
N SER A 128 7.06 11.96 -16.47
CA SER A 128 8.08 12.09 -17.53
C SER A 128 7.71 11.28 -18.77
N GLU A 129 7.16 10.08 -18.63
CA GLU A 129 6.68 9.26 -19.74
C GLU A 129 5.50 9.92 -20.48
N GLU A 130 4.57 10.51 -19.73
CA GLU A 130 3.44 11.26 -20.33
C GLU A 130 3.93 12.47 -21.10
N ASP A 131 4.91 13.21 -20.59
CA ASP A 131 5.50 14.36 -21.26
C ASP A 131 6.23 13.97 -22.55
N ASP A 132 6.93 12.83 -22.55
CA ASP A 132 7.64 12.31 -23.71
C ASP A 132 6.68 11.85 -24.82
N LEU A 133 5.45 11.52 -24.49
CA LEU A 133 4.42 11.11 -25.44
C LEU A 133 3.67 12.28 -26.09
N LYS A 134 3.85 13.48 -25.58
CA LYS A 134 3.26 14.71 -26.13
C LYS A 134 4.19 15.35 -27.16
#